data_3f6ae9d71cd676b6827b8611f6dd9f16
#
_entry.id   3f6ae9d71cd676b6827b8611f6dd9f16
#
_cell.length_a   1.000
_cell.length_b   1.000
_cell.length_c   1.000
_cell.angle_alpha   90.00
_cell.angle_beta   90.00
_cell.angle_gamma   90.00
#
_symmetry.space_group_name_H-M   'P 1'
#
loop_
_entity.id
_entity.type
_entity.pdbx_description
1 polymer ?
#
loop_
_entity_poly.entity_id
_entity_poly.type
_entity_poly.pdbx_seq_one_letter_code
_entity_poly.pdbx_strand_id
1 'polypeptide(L)'
;MTTLKGGPTDRDDDDAAAVDYVARARELAPVIAAHADDIERRRELPAGLREKLIDGGFFRLLLPRSLGGAELPPLPFVEVIEEIAKADASTAWCLNQVSGCSMTAAYLAPAAARAVFGAPDGILAWGPGPGEARVVDGGYRVTARFSFASGSHDASWLGAHLPVVECDGKPRLHADGSSVVHTFLFPKSAAQMTDIWHVVGLKGTGSDQYSVEDLFVPARFCVARDDPGARREHGLLYDFSALQLYASGFAAVAMGIARATLDAFVELARDKIPRGAKRTLRDNNVVQSQVAQAEAKLGAARAFLFGALAEITAAVARTRHLSLDQRMTIRLAATFAIHQAMAVVDTAYHAAGATAIFTANPFERRFRDIHTVSQQLQGRQQHFETVGQYLLGLAPDGLAWL
;
A
#
# COMPACT_ATOMS: atom_id res chain seq x y z
N MET A 1 19.18 53.63 -35.44
CA MET A 1 17.90 52.99 -35.81
C MET A 1 18.20 51.57 -36.30
N THR A 2 18.04 50.61 -35.45
CA THR A 2 17.94 49.19 -35.84
C THR A 2 17.13 48.47 -34.80
N THR A 3 15.91 48.18 -35.16
CA THR A 3 14.91 47.48 -34.37
C THR A 3 15.20 45.99 -34.31
N LEU A 4 15.45 45.49 -33.08
CA LEU A 4 15.45 44.05 -32.79
C LEU A 4 14.00 43.57 -32.59
N LYS A 5 13.51 42.73 -33.48
CA LYS A 5 12.26 41.99 -33.34
C LYS A 5 12.45 40.86 -32.33
N GLY A 6 11.73 40.89 -31.21
CA GLY A 6 11.53 39.76 -30.33
C GLY A 6 10.63 38.74 -31.00
N GLY A 7 11.09 37.46 -31.10
CA GLY A 7 10.28 36.35 -31.48
C GLY A 7 9.38 35.90 -30.31
N PRO A 8 8.23 35.29 -30.57
CA PRO A 8 7.35 34.79 -29.54
C PRO A 8 7.99 33.57 -28.89
N THR A 9 8.09 33.59 -27.56
CA THR A 9 8.35 32.40 -26.75
C THR A 9 7.08 31.58 -26.71
N ASP A 10 7.00 30.53 -27.51
CA ASP A 10 6.04 29.45 -27.33
C ASP A 10 6.30 28.80 -25.94
N ARG A 11 5.52 29.20 -24.99
CA ARG A 11 5.20 28.41 -23.80
C ARG A 11 3.85 27.74 -24.10
N ASP A 12 3.91 26.59 -24.72
CA ASP A 12 2.82 25.64 -24.66
C ASP A 12 2.78 25.09 -23.22
N ASP A 13 2.12 25.82 -22.35
CA ASP A 13 1.61 25.30 -21.09
C ASP A 13 0.44 24.36 -21.45
N ASP A 14 0.77 23.10 -21.62
CA ASP A 14 -0.21 22.01 -21.58
C ASP A 14 -0.70 21.89 -20.14
N ASP A 15 -1.60 22.78 -19.75
CA ASP A 15 -2.37 22.76 -18.51
C ASP A 15 -3.53 21.74 -18.67
N ALA A 16 -3.17 20.49 -18.95
CA ALA A 16 -4.08 19.38 -18.81
C ALA A 16 -4.41 19.28 -17.31
N ALA A 17 -5.64 19.64 -16.94
CA ALA A 17 -6.11 19.64 -15.56
C ALA A 17 -5.67 18.34 -14.86
N ALA A 18 -4.92 18.45 -13.79
CA ALA A 18 -4.38 17.32 -13.07
C ALA A 18 -5.52 16.38 -12.67
N VAL A 19 -5.39 15.09 -12.99
CA VAL A 19 -6.44 14.10 -12.73
C VAL A 19 -6.69 14.00 -11.24
N ASP A 20 -7.93 14.23 -10.79
CA ASP A 20 -8.37 14.01 -9.42
C ASP A 20 -8.65 12.52 -9.17
N TYR A 21 -7.62 11.80 -8.72
CA TYR A 21 -7.75 10.38 -8.40
C TYR A 21 -8.63 10.09 -7.19
N VAL A 22 -8.82 11.05 -6.27
CA VAL A 22 -9.72 10.89 -5.12
C VAL A 22 -11.17 10.92 -5.59
N ALA A 23 -11.52 11.88 -6.47
CA ALA A 23 -12.83 11.91 -7.10
C ALA A 23 -13.11 10.64 -7.91
N ARG A 24 -12.14 10.19 -8.74
CA ARG A 24 -12.27 8.91 -9.47
C ARG A 24 -12.46 7.70 -8.54
N ALA A 25 -11.78 7.66 -7.40
CA ALA A 25 -11.95 6.58 -6.42
C ALA A 25 -13.38 6.58 -5.86
N ARG A 26 -13.94 7.74 -5.54
CA ARG A 26 -15.33 7.89 -5.09
C ARG A 26 -16.34 7.46 -6.15
N GLU A 27 -16.11 7.82 -7.39
CA GLU A 27 -16.96 7.40 -8.52
C GLU A 27 -16.93 5.88 -8.74
N LEU A 28 -15.77 5.24 -8.56
CA LEU A 28 -15.61 3.80 -8.74
C LEU A 28 -16.03 2.97 -7.52
N ALA A 29 -16.07 3.57 -6.33
CA ALA A 29 -16.38 2.88 -5.07
C ALA A 29 -17.70 2.08 -5.09
N PRO A 30 -18.83 2.57 -5.65
CA PRO A 30 -20.05 1.77 -5.75
C PRO A 30 -19.87 0.52 -6.62
N VAL A 31 -19.09 0.61 -7.69
CA VAL A 31 -18.80 -0.53 -8.58
C VAL A 31 -17.96 -1.57 -7.85
N ILE A 32 -16.93 -1.14 -7.12
CA ILE A 32 -16.08 -2.03 -6.30
C ILE A 32 -16.93 -2.72 -5.24
N ALA A 33 -17.76 -1.97 -4.51
CA ALA A 33 -18.64 -2.51 -3.46
C ALA A 33 -19.59 -3.58 -3.99
N ALA A 34 -20.14 -3.40 -5.20
CA ALA A 34 -21.00 -4.38 -5.84
C ALA A 34 -20.29 -5.71 -6.18
N HIS A 35 -18.96 -5.70 -6.29
CA HIS A 35 -18.16 -6.90 -6.56
C HIS A 35 -17.53 -7.53 -5.30
N ALA A 36 -17.73 -6.94 -4.11
CA ALA A 36 -17.00 -7.35 -2.90
C ALA A 36 -17.17 -8.83 -2.53
N ASP A 37 -18.38 -9.40 -2.70
CA ASP A 37 -18.63 -10.83 -2.47
C ASP A 37 -17.94 -11.73 -3.51
N ASP A 38 -17.87 -11.27 -4.74
CA ASP A 38 -17.20 -11.98 -5.84
C ASP A 38 -15.68 -11.95 -5.66
N ILE A 39 -15.12 -10.81 -5.26
CA ILE A 39 -13.70 -10.64 -4.91
C ILE A 39 -13.32 -11.62 -3.79
N GLU A 40 -14.09 -11.66 -2.71
CA GLU A 40 -13.80 -12.57 -1.58
C GLU A 40 -13.88 -14.04 -2.01
N ARG A 41 -14.92 -14.43 -2.75
CA ARG A 41 -15.13 -15.80 -3.20
C ARG A 41 -14.06 -16.27 -4.16
N ARG A 42 -13.65 -15.46 -5.12
CA ARG A 42 -12.63 -15.77 -6.13
C ARG A 42 -11.22 -15.65 -5.59
N ARG A 43 -11.03 -14.85 -4.54
CA ARG A 43 -9.72 -14.45 -4.01
C ARG A 43 -8.88 -13.68 -5.04
N GLU A 44 -9.54 -12.96 -5.93
CA GLU A 44 -8.95 -12.12 -6.98
C GLU A 44 -9.96 -11.08 -7.48
N LEU A 45 -9.48 -10.06 -8.19
CA LEU A 45 -10.35 -9.09 -8.86
C LEU A 45 -11.06 -9.75 -10.05
N PRO A 46 -12.40 -9.62 -10.17
CA PRO A 46 -13.10 -9.98 -11.40
C PRO A 46 -12.55 -9.21 -12.60
N ALA A 47 -12.44 -9.88 -13.77
CA ALA A 47 -11.80 -9.30 -14.96
C ALA A 47 -12.34 -7.92 -15.34
N GLY A 48 -13.65 -7.73 -15.37
CA GLY A 48 -14.25 -6.44 -15.73
C GLY A 48 -14.00 -5.33 -14.69
N LEU A 49 -13.80 -5.67 -13.41
CA LEU A 49 -13.38 -4.69 -12.39
C LEU A 49 -11.88 -4.36 -12.55
N ARG A 50 -11.05 -5.38 -12.80
CA ARG A 50 -9.62 -5.21 -13.06
C ARG A 50 -9.38 -4.26 -14.24
N GLU A 51 -10.11 -4.45 -15.35
CA GLU A 51 -10.04 -3.56 -16.52
C GLU A 51 -10.39 -2.11 -16.16
N LYS A 52 -11.49 -1.87 -15.43
CA LYS A 52 -11.86 -0.53 -14.97
C LYS A 52 -10.80 0.13 -14.08
N LEU A 53 -10.13 -0.65 -13.22
CA LEU A 53 -9.03 -0.15 -12.38
C LEU A 53 -7.79 0.18 -13.21
N ILE A 54 -7.48 -0.59 -14.26
CA ILE A 54 -6.41 -0.31 -15.22
C ILE A 54 -6.72 0.97 -16.00
N ASP A 55 -7.90 1.07 -16.61
CA ASP A 55 -8.33 2.23 -17.40
C ASP A 55 -8.40 3.51 -16.55
N GLY A 56 -8.79 3.37 -15.28
CA GLY A 56 -8.78 4.45 -14.30
C GLY A 56 -7.40 4.86 -13.82
N GLY A 57 -6.33 4.11 -14.15
CA GLY A 57 -4.94 4.39 -13.74
C GLY A 57 -4.60 4.00 -12.30
N PHE A 58 -5.45 3.21 -11.62
CA PHE A 58 -5.27 2.88 -10.21
C PHE A 58 -4.07 1.96 -9.91
N PHE A 59 -3.59 1.22 -10.90
CA PHE A 59 -2.35 0.44 -10.77
C PHE A 59 -1.08 1.28 -11.00
N ARG A 60 -1.20 2.59 -11.27
CA ARG A 60 -0.11 3.50 -11.65
C ARG A 60 0.01 4.72 -10.74
N LEU A 61 -0.56 4.66 -9.53
CA LEU A 61 -0.65 5.82 -8.61
C LEU A 61 0.71 6.37 -8.18
N LEU A 62 1.70 5.52 -7.91
CA LEU A 62 3.06 5.90 -7.50
C LEU A 62 4.12 5.64 -8.58
N LEU A 63 3.70 5.24 -9.78
CA LEU A 63 4.58 5.08 -10.93
C LEU A 63 5.03 6.47 -11.44
N PRO A 64 6.31 6.61 -11.89
CA PRO A 64 6.80 7.88 -12.46
C PRO A 64 5.98 8.41 -13.62
N ARG A 65 5.83 9.73 -13.70
CA ARG A 65 5.17 10.40 -14.83
C ARG A 65 5.84 10.11 -16.15
N SER A 66 7.16 9.96 -16.17
CA SER A 66 7.95 9.57 -17.35
C SER A 66 7.52 8.25 -17.99
N LEU A 67 6.80 7.41 -17.23
CA LEU A 67 6.22 6.14 -17.66
C LEU A 67 4.69 6.17 -17.74
N GLY A 68 4.08 7.35 -17.72
CA GLY A 68 2.63 7.53 -17.71
C GLY A 68 1.97 7.19 -16.38
N GLY A 69 2.70 7.26 -15.27
CA GLY A 69 2.17 7.14 -13.92
C GLY A 69 1.62 8.46 -13.38
N ALA A 70 0.83 8.37 -12.32
CA ALA A 70 0.28 9.55 -11.64
C ALA A 70 1.32 10.25 -10.74
N GLU A 71 2.29 9.52 -10.23
CA GLU A 71 3.31 10.01 -9.30
C GLU A 71 2.69 10.85 -8.17
N LEU A 72 1.63 10.30 -7.55
CA LEU A 72 0.89 11.03 -6.53
C LEU A 72 1.76 11.34 -5.32
N PRO A 73 1.64 12.55 -4.77
CA PRO A 73 2.19 12.84 -3.45
C PRO A 73 1.60 11.92 -2.37
N PRO A 74 2.29 11.74 -1.21
CA PRO A 74 1.85 10.81 -0.17
C PRO A 74 0.41 11.00 0.30
N LEU A 75 -0.04 12.23 0.54
CA LEU A 75 -1.39 12.49 1.06
C LEU A 75 -2.49 12.14 0.07
N PRO A 76 -2.53 12.64 -1.19
CA PRO A 76 -3.52 12.20 -2.19
C PRO A 76 -3.52 10.69 -2.43
N PHE A 77 -2.35 10.04 -2.40
CA PHE A 77 -2.25 8.59 -2.52
C PHE A 77 -3.01 7.88 -1.38
N VAL A 78 -2.77 8.28 -0.14
CA VAL A 78 -3.41 7.71 1.06
C VAL A 78 -4.93 7.96 1.05
N GLU A 79 -5.38 9.14 0.58
CA GLU A 79 -6.80 9.45 0.39
C GLU A 79 -7.47 8.51 -0.63
N VAL A 80 -6.83 8.24 -1.76
CA VAL A 80 -7.31 7.27 -2.76
C VAL A 80 -7.48 5.89 -2.15
N ILE A 81 -6.47 5.41 -1.42
CA ILE A 81 -6.51 4.10 -0.78
C ILE A 81 -7.61 4.01 0.27
N GLU A 82 -7.80 5.07 1.10
CA GLU A 82 -8.89 5.14 2.08
C GLU A 82 -10.27 5.06 1.41
N GLU A 83 -10.50 5.82 0.33
CA GLU A 83 -11.78 5.83 -0.38
C GLU A 83 -12.11 4.44 -0.97
N ILE A 84 -11.14 3.78 -1.60
CA ILE A 84 -11.35 2.43 -2.14
C ILE A 84 -11.59 1.41 -1.02
N ALA A 85 -10.87 1.53 0.11
CA ALA A 85 -11.02 0.62 1.25
C ALA A 85 -12.40 0.68 1.91
N LYS A 86 -13.11 1.79 1.82
CA LYS A 86 -14.52 1.89 2.25
C LYS A 86 -15.42 0.94 1.46
N ALA A 87 -15.10 0.70 0.19
CA ALA A 87 -15.84 -0.18 -0.70
C ALA A 87 -15.40 -1.64 -0.57
N ASP A 88 -14.08 -1.91 -0.70
CA ASP A 88 -13.49 -3.23 -0.54
C ASP A 88 -12.03 -3.14 -0.08
N ALA A 89 -11.76 -3.77 1.06
CA ALA A 89 -10.44 -3.75 1.69
C ALA A 89 -9.37 -4.49 0.89
N SER A 90 -9.72 -5.61 0.26
CA SER A 90 -8.78 -6.42 -0.53
C SER A 90 -8.31 -5.69 -1.78
N THR A 91 -9.22 -5.00 -2.47
CA THR A 91 -8.89 -4.15 -3.63
C THR A 91 -7.93 -3.03 -3.23
N ALA A 92 -8.25 -2.28 -2.16
CA ALA A 92 -7.40 -1.21 -1.65
C ALA A 92 -6.01 -1.71 -1.22
N TRP A 93 -5.96 -2.87 -0.57
CA TRP A 93 -4.73 -3.53 -0.17
C TRP A 93 -3.83 -3.87 -1.36
N CYS A 94 -4.39 -4.49 -2.40
CA CYS A 94 -3.64 -4.82 -3.62
C CYS A 94 -3.12 -3.56 -4.31
N LEU A 95 -3.95 -2.52 -4.45
CA LEU A 95 -3.53 -1.25 -5.05
C LEU A 95 -2.42 -0.56 -4.25
N ASN A 96 -2.49 -0.57 -2.91
CA ASN A 96 -1.40 -0.06 -2.08
C ASN A 96 -0.10 -0.85 -2.30
N GLN A 97 -0.18 -2.19 -2.31
CA GLN A 97 0.98 -3.05 -2.48
C GLN A 97 1.65 -2.83 -3.84
N VAL A 98 0.91 -2.90 -4.93
CA VAL A 98 1.50 -2.76 -6.28
C VAL A 98 1.96 -1.34 -6.57
N SER A 99 1.33 -0.33 -5.96
CA SER A 99 1.79 1.06 -6.04
C SER A 99 3.18 1.23 -5.43
N GLY A 100 3.41 0.70 -4.23
CA GLY A 100 4.73 0.70 -3.62
C GLY A 100 5.77 -0.10 -4.43
N CYS A 101 5.34 -1.22 -5.06
CA CYS A 101 6.19 -1.97 -6.00
C CYS A 101 6.60 -1.11 -7.20
N SER A 102 5.67 -0.33 -7.76
CA SER A 102 5.91 0.51 -8.94
C SER A 102 6.96 1.61 -8.73
N MET A 103 7.22 2.04 -7.49
CA MET A 103 8.30 2.98 -7.18
C MET A 103 9.67 2.47 -7.57
N THR A 104 9.85 1.16 -7.77
CA THR A 104 11.08 0.56 -8.30
C THR A 104 11.44 1.09 -9.69
N ALA A 105 10.47 1.55 -10.46
CA ALA A 105 10.68 2.16 -11.76
C ALA A 105 11.65 3.34 -11.70
N ALA A 106 11.67 4.07 -10.58
CA ALA A 106 12.57 5.21 -10.37
C ALA A 106 14.06 4.86 -10.35
N TYR A 107 14.40 3.57 -10.26
CA TYR A 107 15.78 3.06 -10.21
C TYR A 107 16.18 2.30 -11.47
N LEU A 108 15.24 1.96 -12.33
CA LEU A 108 15.52 1.21 -13.57
C LEU A 108 16.06 2.12 -14.67
N ALA A 109 16.93 1.56 -15.51
CA ALA A 109 17.28 2.21 -16.78
C ALA A 109 16.01 2.33 -17.67
N PRO A 110 15.88 3.39 -18.48
CA PRO A 110 14.63 3.68 -19.21
C PRO A 110 14.12 2.52 -20.07
N ALA A 111 14.99 1.75 -20.69
CA ALA A 111 14.59 0.59 -21.49
C ALA A 111 14.02 -0.55 -20.62
N ALA A 112 14.61 -0.81 -19.45
CA ALA A 112 14.13 -1.81 -18.51
C ALA A 112 12.81 -1.36 -17.85
N ALA A 113 12.70 -0.08 -17.47
CA ALA A 113 11.49 0.49 -16.92
C ALA A 113 10.32 0.38 -17.91
N ARG A 114 10.54 0.70 -19.20
CA ARG A 114 9.52 0.51 -20.24
C ARG A 114 9.17 -0.96 -20.48
N ALA A 115 10.11 -1.89 -20.34
CA ALA A 115 9.82 -3.31 -20.48
C ALA A 115 8.88 -3.82 -19.37
N VAL A 116 9.01 -3.30 -18.14
CA VAL A 116 8.19 -3.69 -17.00
C VAL A 116 6.86 -2.93 -16.95
N PHE A 117 6.88 -1.62 -17.16
CA PHE A 117 5.76 -0.71 -16.89
C PHE A 117 5.19 0.00 -18.12
N GLY A 118 5.71 -0.26 -19.31
CA GLY A 118 5.30 0.44 -20.53
C GLY A 118 3.88 0.11 -21.01
N ALA A 119 3.42 -1.12 -20.77
CA ALA A 119 2.04 -1.50 -21.05
C ALA A 119 1.08 -0.99 -19.95
N PRO A 120 -0.19 -0.70 -20.26
CA PRO A 120 -1.18 -0.29 -19.25
C PRO A 120 -1.36 -1.29 -18.12
N ASP A 121 -1.21 -2.59 -18.40
CA ASP A 121 -1.24 -3.72 -17.47
C ASP A 121 0.18 -4.16 -17.01
N GLY A 122 1.18 -3.33 -17.22
CA GLY A 122 2.52 -3.50 -16.68
C GLY A 122 2.52 -3.31 -15.16
N ILE A 123 2.16 -4.34 -14.43
CA ILE A 123 1.98 -4.34 -12.96
C ILE A 123 3.05 -5.22 -12.35
N LEU A 124 3.73 -4.70 -11.32
CA LEU A 124 4.74 -5.39 -10.54
C LEU A 124 4.21 -5.72 -9.15
N ALA A 125 4.40 -6.96 -8.72
CA ALA A 125 4.08 -7.39 -7.36
C ALA A 125 5.22 -8.21 -6.75
N TRP A 126 5.25 -8.28 -5.41
CA TRP A 126 6.12 -9.17 -4.65
C TRP A 126 5.58 -9.44 -3.26
N GLY A 127 6.19 -10.43 -2.61
CA GLY A 127 6.06 -10.70 -1.19
C GLY A 127 7.45 -10.90 -0.56
N PRO A 128 7.54 -11.03 0.77
CA PRO A 128 8.77 -11.39 1.46
C PRO A 128 9.08 -12.90 1.31
N GLY A 129 10.36 -13.25 1.36
CA GLY A 129 10.74 -14.65 1.37
C GLY A 129 12.25 -14.86 1.31
N PRO A 130 12.70 -16.08 1.65
CA PRO A 130 14.12 -16.45 1.58
C PRO A 130 14.55 -16.78 0.15
N GLY A 131 15.84 -16.61 -0.09
CA GLY A 131 16.51 -16.97 -1.34
C GLY A 131 17.85 -16.27 -1.49
N GLU A 132 18.46 -16.47 -2.63
CA GLU A 132 19.72 -15.82 -3.02
C GLU A 132 19.75 -15.48 -4.50
N ALA A 133 20.57 -14.49 -4.84
CA ALA A 133 20.87 -14.14 -6.21
C ALA A 133 22.39 -14.20 -6.43
N ARG A 134 22.84 -15.21 -7.20
CA ARG A 134 24.25 -15.45 -7.49
C ARG A 134 24.67 -14.73 -8.73
N VAL A 135 25.78 -14.01 -8.66
CA VAL A 135 26.40 -13.30 -9.80
C VAL A 135 26.88 -14.30 -10.85
N VAL A 136 26.48 -14.07 -12.08
CA VAL A 136 26.96 -14.80 -13.27
C VAL A 136 27.23 -13.80 -14.40
N ASP A 137 27.82 -14.29 -15.51
CA ASP A 137 28.05 -13.42 -16.66
C ASP A 137 26.74 -12.83 -17.20
N GLY A 138 26.68 -11.52 -17.36
CA GLY A 138 25.54 -10.77 -17.87
C GLY A 138 24.34 -10.60 -16.91
N GLY A 139 24.39 -11.17 -15.67
CA GLY A 139 23.28 -11.06 -14.74
C GLY A 139 23.42 -11.88 -13.47
N TYR A 140 22.33 -12.52 -13.10
CA TYR A 140 22.21 -13.27 -11.84
C TYR A 140 21.43 -14.57 -12.04
N ARG A 141 21.77 -15.61 -11.28
CA ARG A 141 20.95 -16.80 -11.07
C ARG A 141 20.19 -16.64 -9.77
N VAL A 142 18.86 -16.68 -9.85
CA VAL A 142 17.96 -16.44 -8.73
C VAL A 142 17.25 -17.73 -8.35
N THR A 143 17.38 -18.11 -7.07
CA THR A 143 16.62 -19.20 -6.45
C THR A 143 15.97 -18.66 -5.21
N ALA A 144 14.63 -18.67 -5.18
CA ALA A 144 13.90 -18.05 -4.10
C ALA A 144 12.45 -18.54 -4.02
N ARG A 145 11.84 -18.36 -2.83
CA ARG A 145 10.42 -18.60 -2.57
C ARG A 145 9.85 -17.44 -1.76
N PHE A 146 8.76 -16.87 -2.24
CA PHE A 146 8.12 -15.70 -1.64
C PHE A 146 6.65 -16.01 -1.34
N SER A 147 6.16 -15.52 -0.20
CA SER A 147 4.76 -15.63 0.21
C SER A 147 4.16 -14.23 0.44
N PHE A 148 2.86 -14.16 0.69
CA PHE A 148 2.16 -12.88 0.88
C PHE A 148 2.27 -11.94 -0.33
N ALA A 149 2.23 -12.49 -1.54
CA ALA A 149 2.39 -11.73 -2.78
C ALA A 149 1.07 -11.05 -3.20
N SER A 150 0.59 -10.09 -2.39
CA SER A 150 -0.64 -9.35 -2.67
C SER A 150 -0.56 -8.62 -4.01
N GLY A 151 -1.63 -8.73 -4.82
CA GLY A 151 -1.67 -8.18 -6.17
C GLY A 151 -0.94 -9.02 -7.23
N SER A 152 -0.38 -10.17 -6.86
CA SER A 152 0.31 -11.05 -7.82
C SER A 152 -0.62 -11.63 -8.88
N HIS A 153 -1.92 -11.77 -8.60
CA HIS A 153 -2.90 -12.21 -9.58
C HIS A 153 -3.02 -11.21 -10.74
N ASP A 154 -2.95 -9.92 -10.44
CA ASP A 154 -3.04 -8.84 -11.42
C ASP A 154 -1.71 -8.51 -12.10
N ALA A 155 -0.59 -8.93 -11.49
CA ALA A 155 0.75 -8.60 -11.95
C ALA A 155 1.14 -9.34 -13.23
N SER A 156 1.88 -8.64 -14.11
CA SER A 156 2.60 -9.21 -15.24
C SER A 156 4.08 -9.48 -14.92
N TRP A 157 4.61 -8.79 -13.90
CA TRP A 157 5.98 -8.95 -13.40
C TRP A 157 5.99 -9.25 -11.90
N LEU A 158 6.99 -10.04 -11.48
CA LEU A 158 7.25 -10.32 -10.07
C LEU A 158 8.66 -9.81 -9.70
N GLY A 159 8.84 -9.50 -8.41
CA GLY A 159 10.10 -9.02 -7.86
C GLY A 159 10.61 -9.91 -6.74
N ALA A 160 11.92 -9.84 -6.49
CA ALA A 160 12.61 -10.57 -5.44
C ALA A 160 13.61 -9.65 -4.74
N HIS A 161 13.52 -9.50 -3.42
CA HIS A 161 14.51 -8.79 -2.61
C HIS A 161 15.45 -9.83 -2.00
N LEU A 162 16.69 -9.92 -2.49
CA LEU A 162 17.58 -11.01 -2.14
C LEU A 162 19.00 -10.53 -1.85
N PRO A 163 19.71 -11.18 -0.92
CA PRO A 163 21.14 -10.99 -0.78
C PRO A 163 21.85 -11.42 -2.06
N VAL A 164 22.85 -10.61 -2.43
CA VAL A 164 23.73 -10.88 -3.55
C VAL A 164 24.85 -11.80 -3.12
N VAL A 165 25.06 -12.89 -3.84
CA VAL A 165 26.14 -13.85 -3.63
C VAL A 165 27.10 -13.78 -4.83
N GLU A 166 28.39 -13.65 -4.58
CA GLU A 166 29.43 -13.60 -5.61
C GLU A 166 29.60 -14.96 -6.32
N CYS A 167 30.29 -14.97 -7.44
CA CYS A 167 30.52 -16.19 -8.20
C CYS A 167 31.32 -17.27 -7.41
N ASP A 168 32.11 -16.86 -6.41
CA ASP A 168 32.84 -17.76 -5.50
C ASP A 168 31.98 -18.28 -4.32
N GLY A 169 30.70 -17.91 -4.28
CA GLY A 169 29.75 -18.33 -3.23
C GLY A 169 29.75 -17.46 -1.97
N LYS A 170 30.54 -16.39 -1.91
CA LYS A 170 30.55 -15.49 -0.75
C LYS A 170 29.46 -14.42 -0.85
N PRO A 171 28.81 -14.03 0.28
CA PRO A 171 27.88 -12.92 0.27
C PRO A 171 28.59 -11.61 -0.05
N ARG A 172 27.95 -10.75 -0.86
CA ARG A 172 28.38 -9.36 -1.05
C ARG A 172 27.98 -8.57 0.19
N LEU A 173 28.95 -7.85 0.79
CA LEU A 173 28.74 -7.09 2.01
C LEU A 173 28.95 -5.60 1.80
N HIS A 174 28.22 -4.78 2.53
CA HIS A 174 28.52 -3.37 2.75
C HIS A 174 29.74 -3.20 3.66
N ALA A 175 30.24 -1.96 3.77
CA ALA A 175 31.39 -1.63 4.61
C ALA A 175 31.16 -1.91 6.12
N ASP A 176 29.89 -1.91 6.56
CA ASP A 176 29.48 -2.22 7.94
C ASP A 176 29.27 -3.73 8.20
N GLY A 177 29.53 -4.57 7.18
CA GLY A 177 29.38 -6.02 7.25
C GLY A 177 27.96 -6.55 7.02
N SER A 178 26.97 -5.69 6.77
CA SER A 178 25.61 -6.11 6.40
C SER A 178 25.57 -6.63 4.96
N SER A 179 24.65 -7.56 4.67
CA SER A 179 24.49 -8.11 3.33
C SER A 179 23.93 -7.08 2.36
N VAL A 180 24.53 -6.99 1.17
CA VAL A 180 23.97 -6.21 0.05
C VAL A 180 22.73 -6.92 -0.46
N VAL A 181 21.58 -6.25 -0.42
CA VAL A 181 20.30 -6.74 -0.91
C VAL A 181 19.92 -5.98 -2.17
N HIS A 182 19.66 -6.68 -3.25
CA HIS A 182 19.13 -6.07 -4.47
C HIS A 182 17.70 -6.57 -4.75
N THR A 183 17.00 -5.82 -5.60
CA THR A 183 15.69 -6.19 -6.13
C THR A 183 15.86 -6.69 -7.56
N PHE A 184 15.40 -7.91 -7.81
CA PHE A 184 15.45 -8.58 -9.11
C PHE A 184 14.05 -8.66 -9.68
N LEU A 185 13.87 -8.31 -10.95
CA LEU A 185 12.57 -8.32 -11.63
C LEU A 185 12.56 -9.35 -12.75
N PHE A 186 11.47 -10.09 -12.84
CA PHE A 186 11.28 -11.12 -13.87
C PHE A 186 9.78 -11.23 -14.25
N PRO A 187 9.47 -11.66 -15.48
CA PRO A 187 8.09 -11.92 -15.89
C PRO A 187 7.41 -12.93 -14.97
N LYS A 188 6.15 -12.71 -14.61
CA LYS A 188 5.36 -13.66 -13.78
C LYS A 188 5.36 -15.05 -14.37
N SER A 189 5.35 -15.19 -15.70
CA SER A 189 5.39 -16.48 -16.41
C SER A 189 6.64 -17.31 -16.16
N ALA A 190 7.72 -16.70 -15.62
CA ALA A 190 8.94 -17.40 -15.24
C ALA A 190 8.90 -18.00 -13.82
N ALA A 191 7.85 -17.70 -13.05
CA ALA A 191 7.69 -18.18 -11.68
C ALA A 191 6.61 -19.27 -11.58
N GLN A 192 6.80 -20.17 -10.64
CA GLN A 192 5.78 -21.13 -10.24
C GLN A 192 4.90 -20.52 -9.15
N MET A 193 3.61 -20.33 -9.44
CA MET A 193 2.62 -19.90 -8.45
C MET A 193 2.09 -21.10 -7.66
N THR A 194 1.84 -20.88 -6.36
CA THR A 194 1.26 -21.90 -5.46
C THR A 194 0.16 -21.26 -4.64
N ASP A 195 -1.06 -21.79 -4.76
CA ASP A 195 -2.23 -21.35 -3.99
C ASP A 195 -2.06 -21.72 -2.52
N ILE A 196 -1.79 -20.72 -1.68
CA ILE A 196 -1.67 -20.88 -0.23
C ILE A 196 -2.62 -19.94 0.54
N TRP A 197 -3.36 -19.05 -0.18
CA TRP A 197 -4.09 -17.95 0.46
C TRP A 197 -5.45 -18.41 1.00
N HIS A 198 -5.44 -19.32 1.98
CA HIS A 198 -6.61 -19.82 2.70
C HIS A 198 -6.70 -19.17 4.09
N VAL A 199 -7.22 -17.95 4.15
CA VAL A 199 -7.12 -17.02 5.28
C VAL A 199 -8.50 -16.58 5.80
N VAL A 200 -8.54 -15.97 6.98
CA VAL A 200 -9.78 -15.52 7.61
C VAL A 200 -10.31 -14.21 7.01
N GLY A 201 -9.44 -13.26 6.65
CA GLY A 201 -9.79 -11.95 6.08
C GLY A 201 -8.84 -11.53 4.98
N LEU A 202 -9.15 -10.43 4.28
CA LEU A 202 -8.45 -9.98 3.08
C LEU A 202 -8.31 -11.11 2.03
N LYS A 203 -9.32 -11.96 1.92
CA LYS A 203 -9.29 -13.12 1.02
C LYS A 203 -9.10 -12.71 -0.43
N GLY A 204 -9.75 -11.61 -0.83
CA GLY A 204 -9.69 -11.08 -2.19
C GLY A 204 -8.32 -10.60 -2.66
N THR A 205 -7.32 -10.54 -1.75
CA THR A 205 -5.95 -10.16 -2.14
C THR A 205 -5.20 -11.26 -2.87
N GLY A 206 -5.64 -12.54 -2.77
CA GLY A 206 -4.98 -13.67 -3.39
C GLY A 206 -3.47 -13.67 -3.15
N SER A 207 -3.06 -13.42 -1.90
CA SER A 207 -1.63 -13.19 -1.58
C SER A 207 -0.84 -14.51 -1.56
N ASP A 208 -0.85 -15.18 -2.69
CA ASP A 208 -0.27 -16.49 -2.91
C ASP A 208 1.26 -16.52 -2.77
N GLN A 209 1.80 -17.71 -2.90
CA GLN A 209 3.24 -17.96 -2.95
C GLN A 209 3.70 -18.06 -4.40
N TYR A 210 4.91 -17.60 -4.67
CA TYR A 210 5.62 -17.92 -5.90
C TYR A 210 7.05 -18.32 -5.63
N SER A 211 7.63 -19.12 -6.54
CA SER A 211 9.03 -19.53 -6.46
C SER A 211 9.68 -19.52 -7.82
N VAL A 212 11.00 -19.35 -7.81
CA VAL A 212 11.88 -19.50 -8.95
C VAL A 212 13.08 -20.36 -8.54
N GLU A 213 13.57 -21.18 -9.46
CA GLU A 213 14.74 -22.03 -9.26
C GLU A 213 15.71 -21.79 -10.40
N ASP A 214 16.93 -21.44 -10.06
CA ASP A 214 18.04 -21.14 -10.99
C ASP A 214 17.64 -20.24 -12.18
N LEU A 215 16.74 -19.28 -11.94
CA LEU A 215 16.25 -18.38 -12.97
C LEU A 215 17.32 -17.35 -13.35
N PHE A 216 17.69 -17.28 -14.64
CA PHE A 216 18.56 -16.19 -15.12
C PHE A 216 17.80 -14.87 -15.19
N VAL A 217 18.26 -13.88 -14.42
CA VAL A 217 17.78 -12.50 -14.45
C VAL A 217 18.89 -11.60 -15.02
N PRO A 218 18.67 -10.98 -16.20
CA PRO A 218 19.65 -10.05 -16.77
C PRO A 218 19.94 -8.87 -15.84
N ALA A 219 21.18 -8.40 -15.79
CA ALA A 219 21.61 -7.31 -14.89
C ALA A 219 20.76 -6.04 -15.01
N ARG A 220 20.21 -5.74 -16.21
CA ARG A 220 19.32 -4.58 -16.42
C ARG A 220 18.01 -4.63 -15.62
N PHE A 221 17.60 -5.79 -15.12
CA PHE A 221 16.44 -5.98 -14.26
C PHE A 221 16.79 -6.17 -12.78
N CYS A 222 18.02 -5.81 -12.41
CA CYS A 222 18.50 -5.77 -11.04
C CYS A 222 18.69 -4.32 -10.61
N VAL A 223 18.17 -3.93 -9.44
CA VAL A 223 18.29 -2.58 -8.88
C VAL A 223 18.66 -2.59 -7.40
N ALA A 224 19.52 -1.66 -6.98
CA ALA A 224 19.78 -1.31 -5.60
C ALA A 224 18.76 -0.24 -5.18
N ARG A 225 17.58 -0.66 -4.79
CA ARG A 225 16.44 0.23 -4.50
C ARG A 225 16.66 1.08 -3.24
N ASP A 226 17.48 0.61 -2.32
CA ASP A 226 17.75 1.27 -1.05
C ASP A 226 18.99 2.20 -1.14
N ASP A 227 19.62 2.29 -2.32
CA ASP A 227 20.69 3.26 -2.62
C ASP A 227 20.09 4.51 -3.30
N PRO A 228 19.98 5.65 -2.60
CA PRO A 228 19.49 6.90 -3.20
C PRO A 228 20.34 7.36 -4.40
N GLY A 229 21.64 7.01 -4.45
CA GLY A 229 22.55 7.33 -5.55
C GLY A 229 22.24 6.57 -6.84
N ALA A 230 21.57 5.42 -6.75
CA ALA A 230 21.12 4.65 -7.90
C ALA A 230 19.81 5.17 -8.53
N ARG A 231 19.12 6.11 -7.85
CA ARG A 231 17.84 6.67 -8.28
C ARG A 231 18.01 7.53 -9.53
N ARG A 232 17.10 7.36 -10.49
CA ARG A 232 17.06 8.06 -11.77
C ARG A 232 15.94 9.07 -11.90
N GLU A 233 14.84 8.88 -11.18
CA GLU A 233 13.70 9.82 -11.11
C GLU A 233 13.85 10.71 -9.89
N HIS A 234 13.57 12.01 -10.06
CA HIS A 234 13.82 13.02 -9.05
C HIS A 234 12.56 13.74 -8.59
N GLY A 235 11.37 13.18 -8.87
CA GLY A 235 10.10 13.68 -8.34
C GLY A 235 10.08 13.63 -6.81
N LEU A 236 9.32 14.54 -6.19
CA LEU A 236 9.20 14.66 -4.74
C LEU A 236 8.81 13.33 -4.05
N LEU A 237 7.97 12.54 -4.72
CA LEU A 237 7.53 11.24 -4.22
C LEU A 237 8.71 10.33 -3.83
N TYR A 238 9.78 10.33 -4.63
CA TYR A 238 10.92 9.42 -4.46
C TYR A 238 11.92 9.85 -3.38
N ASP A 239 11.66 10.97 -2.69
CA ASP A 239 12.34 11.33 -1.45
C ASP A 239 11.76 10.58 -0.24
N PHE A 240 10.58 9.95 -0.41
CA PHE A 240 10.00 8.98 0.52
C PHE A 240 10.40 7.56 0.11
N SER A 241 10.65 6.70 1.09
CA SER A 241 10.85 5.27 0.79
C SER A 241 9.50 4.58 0.57
N ALA A 242 9.53 3.45 -0.16
CA ALA A 242 8.34 2.61 -0.30
C ALA A 242 7.78 2.14 1.06
N LEU A 243 8.63 2.01 2.10
CA LEU A 243 8.20 1.59 3.44
C LEU A 243 7.28 2.61 4.12
N GLN A 244 7.56 3.93 3.98
CA GLN A 244 6.67 4.97 4.50
C GLN A 244 5.32 4.97 3.75
N LEU A 245 5.35 4.78 2.42
CA LEU A 245 4.13 4.72 1.61
C LEU A 245 3.32 3.46 1.93
N TYR A 246 3.95 2.30 2.10
CA TYR A 246 3.28 1.09 2.57
C TYR A 246 2.63 1.29 3.94
N ALA A 247 3.36 1.84 4.91
CA ALA A 247 2.83 2.07 6.24
C ALA A 247 1.58 2.96 6.21
N SER A 248 1.67 4.09 5.50
CA SER A 248 0.59 5.06 5.38
C SER A 248 -0.61 4.49 4.62
N GLY A 249 -0.38 3.77 3.52
CA GLY A 249 -1.44 3.18 2.71
C GLY A 249 -2.15 2.02 3.42
N PHE A 250 -1.43 1.14 4.13
CA PHE A 250 -2.10 0.10 4.94
C PHE A 250 -2.87 0.67 6.12
N ALA A 251 -2.42 1.79 6.69
CA ALA A 251 -3.21 2.54 7.68
C ALA A 251 -4.49 3.13 7.06
N ALA A 252 -4.41 3.61 5.81
CA ALA A 252 -5.59 4.08 5.08
C ALA A 252 -6.59 2.94 4.79
N VAL A 253 -6.11 1.73 4.44
CA VAL A 253 -6.98 0.54 4.33
C VAL A 253 -7.72 0.29 5.63
N ALA A 254 -7.01 0.30 6.78
CA ALA A 254 -7.63 0.12 8.09
C ALA A 254 -8.69 1.19 8.38
N MET A 255 -8.37 2.46 8.14
CA MET A 255 -9.31 3.58 8.37
C MET A 255 -10.54 3.50 7.47
N GLY A 256 -10.37 3.11 6.19
CA GLY A 256 -11.49 2.91 5.26
C GLY A 256 -12.45 1.80 5.74
N ILE A 257 -11.89 0.65 6.19
CA ILE A 257 -12.69 -0.42 6.81
C ILE A 257 -13.46 0.10 8.02
N ALA A 258 -12.79 0.82 8.92
CA ALA A 258 -13.38 1.34 10.15
C ALA A 258 -14.50 2.35 9.85
N ARG A 259 -14.27 3.29 8.93
CA ARG A 259 -15.27 4.27 8.51
C ARG A 259 -16.53 3.59 7.95
N ALA A 260 -16.35 2.68 6.99
CA ALA A 260 -17.48 1.96 6.40
C ALA A 260 -18.22 1.07 7.40
N THR A 261 -17.52 0.51 8.39
CA THR A 261 -18.15 -0.31 9.44
C THR A 261 -18.97 0.56 10.41
N LEU A 262 -18.41 1.69 10.81
CA LEU A 262 -19.09 2.61 11.72
C LEU A 262 -20.33 3.25 11.07
N ASP A 263 -20.23 3.62 9.78
CA ASP A 263 -21.37 4.14 9.01
C ASP A 263 -22.49 3.10 8.91
N ALA A 264 -22.16 1.86 8.58
CA ALA A 264 -23.13 0.76 8.54
C ALA A 264 -23.77 0.49 9.91
N PHE A 265 -23.00 0.63 11.00
CA PHE A 265 -23.53 0.47 12.33
C PHE A 265 -24.47 1.62 12.73
N VAL A 266 -24.12 2.86 12.42
CA VAL A 266 -24.98 4.03 12.67
C VAL A 266 -26.31 3.88 11.93
N GLU A 267 -26.30 3.41 10.69
CA GLU A 267 -27.51 3.14 9.93
C GLU A 267 -28.35 2.02 10.57
N LEU A 268 -27.71 0.90 10.91
CA LEU A 268 -28.37 -0.21 11.60
C LEU A 268 -29.02 0.24 12.92
N ALA A 269 -28.35 1.09 13.69
CA ALA A 269 -28.79 1.52 15.02
C ALA A 269 -30.06 2.37 14.98
N ARG A 270 -30.39 2.98 13.86
CA ARG A 270 -31.58 3.82 13.68
C ARG A 270 -32.86 3.02 13.90
N ASP A 271 -32.92 1.82 13.38
CA ASP A 271 -34.16 1.03 13.30
C ASP A 271 -34.10 -0.28 14.07
N LYS A 272 -32.91 -0.79 14.39
CA LYS A 272 -32.76 -2.06 15.08
C LYS A 272 -33.22 -1.97 16.54
N ILE A 273 -34.24 -2.78 16.87
CA ILE A 273 -34.69 -3.04 18.27
C ILE A 273 -34.08 -4.40 18.68
N PRO A 274 -33.16 -4.45 19.68
CA PRO A 274 -32.65 -5.71 20.19
C PRO A 274 -33.73 -6.59 20.80
N ARG A 275 -33.57 -7.91 20.74
CA ARG A 275 -34.51 -8.86 21.36
C ARG A 275 -34.66 -8.56 22.84
N GLY A 276 -35.87 -8.39 23.29
CA GLY A 276 -36.21 -8.06 24.68
C GLY A 276 -36.12 -6.57 25.05
N ALA A 277 -35.64 -5.72 24.13
CA ALA A 277 -35.68 -4.26 24.33
C ALA A 277 -36.99 -3.64 23.83
N LYS A 278 -37.29 -2.43 24.33
CA LYS A 278 -38.45 -1.64 23.90
C LYS A 278 -38.10 -0.47 22.99
N ARG A 279 -36.80 -0.18 22.85
CA ARG A 279 -36.28 0.97 22.09
C ARG A 279 -35.24 0.50 21.12
N THR A 280 -34.97 1.33 20.12
CA THR A 280 -33.90 1.09 19.14
C THR A 280 -32.51 1.22 19.77
N LEU A 281 -31.49 0.73 19.06
CA LEU A 281 -30.12 0.89 19.51
C LEU A 281 -29.73 2.36 19.65
N ARG A 282 -30.18 3.24 18.75
CA ARG A 282 -29.89 4.69 18.83
C ARG A 282 -30.43 5.36 20.10
N ASP A 283 -31.45 4.79 20.74
CA ASP A 283 -32.04 5.33 21.98
C ASP A 283 -31.30 4.81 23.24
N ASN A 284 -30.26 3.98 23.06
CA ASN A 284 -29.48 3.43 24.16
C ASN A 284 -28.28 4.32 24.47
N ASN A 285 -28.16 4.83 25.67
CA ASN A 285 -27.11 5.74 26.11
C ASN A 285 -25.68 5.13 25.96
N VAL A 286 -25.53 3.80 26.16
CA VAL A 286 -24.26 3.10 25.99
C VAL A 286 -23.86 3.13 24.52
N VAL A 287 -24.79 2.82 23.61
CA VAL A 287 -24.55 2.86 22.16
C VAL A 287 -24.19 4.27 21.70
N GLN A 288 -24.90 5.29 22.18
CA GLN A 288 -24.60 6.71 21.89
C GLN A 288 -23.17 7.06 22.30
N SER A 289 -22.77 6.66 23.51
CA SER A 289 -21.39 6.87 23.99
C SER A 289 -20.37 6.10 23.16
N GLN A 290 -20.64 4.86 22.78
CA GLN A 290 -19.76 4.03 21.95
C GLN A 290 -19.55 4.65 20.56
N VAL A 291 -20.60 5.13 19.91
CA VAL A 291 -20.51 5.82 18.60
C VAL A 291 -19.65 7.08 18.71
N ALA A 292 -19.90 7.91 19.72
CA ALA A 292 -19.13 9.14 19.91
C ALA A 292 -17.64 8.87 20.17
N GLN A 293 -17.31 7.83 20.96
CA GLN A 293 -15.93 7.42 21.21
C GLN A 293 -15.27 6.83 19.94
N ALA A 294 -16.02 6.04 19.16
CA ALA A 294 -15.52 5.50 17.89
C ALA A 294 -15.22 6.62 16.88
N GLU A 295 -16.11 7.61 16.75
CA GLU A 295 -15.86 8.80 15.91
C GLU A 295 -14.64 9.58 16.37
N ALA A 296 -14.45 9.79 17.66
CA ALA A 296 -13.30 10.49 18.20
C ALA A 296 -11.99 9.75 17.91
N LYS A 297 -11.95 8.41 18.07
CA LYS A 297 -10.79 7.58 17.78
C LYS A 297 -10.42 7.63 16.30
N LEU A 298 -11.39 7.44 15.42
CA LEU A 298 -11.17 7.45 13.97
C LEU A 298 -10.76 8.84 13.47
N GLY A 299 -11.44 9.89 13.96
CA GLY A 299 -11.11 11.28 13.63
C GLY A 299 -9.72 11.67 14.08
N ALA A 300 -9.32 11.31 15.31
CA ALA A 300 -7.98 11.59 15.82
C ALA A 300 -6.89 10.83 15.04
N ALA A 301 -7.12 9.55 14.72
CA ALA A 301 -6.19 8.74 13.95
C ALA A 301 -5.99 9.31 12.53
N ARG A 302 -7.08 9.68 11.87
CA ARG A 302 -7.04 10.30 10.54
C ARG A 302 -6.34 11.65 10.56
N ALA A 303 -6.69 12.51 11.50
CA ALA A 303 -6.07 13.84 11.63
C ALA A 303 -4.56 13.73 11.88
N PHE A 304 -4.12 12.78 12.71
CA PHE A 304 -2.69 12.57 12.98
C PHE A 304 -1.95 12.10 11.73
N LEU A 305 -2.42 11.07 11.04
CA LEU A 305 -1.73 10.55 9.85
C LEU A 305 -1.73 11.58 8.70
N PHE A 306 -2.86 12.19 8.42
CA PHE A 306 -2.99 13.13 7.30
C PHE A 306 -2.26 14.43 7.56
N GLY A 307 -2.34 14.97 8.79
CA GLY A 307 -1.59 16.15 9.20
C GLY A 307 -0.07 15.91 9.12
N ALA A 308 0.41 14.77 9.65
CA ALA A 308 1.82 14.40 9.55
C ALA A 308 2.28 14.31 8.09
N LEU A 309 1.53 13.63 7.22
CA LEU A 309 1.88 13.51 5.81
C LEU A 309 1.90 14.87 5.09
N ALA A 310 0.94 15.75 5.37
CA ALA A 310 0.89 17.09 4.77
C ALA A 310 2.10 17.92 5.19
N GLU A 311 2.38 18.02 6.49
CA GLU A 311 3.50 18.78 7.04
C GLU A 311 4.86 18.23 6.56
N ILE A 312 5.04 16.90 6.61
CA ILE A 312 6.28 16.25 6.19
C ILE A 312 6.49 16.42 4.69
N THR A 313 5.45 16.26 3.87
CA THR A 313 5.54 16.47 2.41
C THR A 313 5.97 17.92 2.11
N ALA A 314 5.38 18.91 2.77
CA ALA A 314 5.76 20.30 2.61
C ALA A 314 7.21 20.58 3.08
N ALA A 315 7.68 19.93 4.13
CA ALA A 315 9.06 20.04 4.59
C ALA A 315 10.05 19.39 3.60
N VAL A 316 9.75 18.18 3.14
CA VAL A 316 10.58 17.44 2.17
C VAL A 316 10.63 18.17 0.83
N ALA A 317 9.55 18.83 0.41
CA ALA A 317 9.57 19.68 -0.80
C ALA A 317 10.62 20.80 -0.75
N ARG A 318 10.89 21.34 0.45
CA ARG A 318 11.90 22.37 0.65
C ARG A 318 13.31 21.82 0.83
N THR A 319 13.45 20.69 1.53
CA THR A 319 14.76 20.17 1.96
C THR A 319 15.29 19.05 1.08
N ARG A 320 14.43 18.39 0.28
CA ARG A 320 14.72 17.18 -0.51
C ARG A 320 15.30 16.05 0.36
N HIS A 321 14.95 16.06 1.64
CA HIS A 321 15.44 15.11 2.62
C HIS A 321 14.34 14.74 3.61
N LEU A 322 14.14 13.44 3.82
CA LEU A 322 13.25 12.89 4.83
C LEU A 322 14.06 12.50 6.07
N SER A 323 13.95 13.28 7.13
CA SER A 323 14.71 13.08 8.37
C SER A 323 14.24 11.84 9.14
N LEU A 324 15.08 11.37 10.07
CA LEU A 324 14.71 10.24 10.96
C LEU A 324 13.49 10.59 11.81
N ASP A 325 13.40 11.81 12.34
CA ASP A 325 12.25 12.29 13.11
C ASP A 325 10.95 12.21 12.31
N GLN A 326 10.97 12.64 11.05
CA GLN A 326 9.83 12.55 10.14
C GLN A 326 9.44 11.09 9.84
N ARG A 327 10.43 10.20 9.66
CA ARG A 327 10.19 8.76 9.48
C ARG A 327 9.53 8.14 10.71
N MET A 328 10.00 8.50 11.92
CA MET A 328 9.40 8.08 13.19
C MET A 328 7.96 8.58 13.33
N THR A 329 7.70 9.83 12.94
CA THR A 329 6.36 10.43 12.99
C THR A 329 5.38 9.68 12.07
N ILE A 330 5.78 9.39 10.82
CA ILE A 330 4.96 8.59 9.89
C ILE A 330 4.70 7.20 10.46
N ARG A 331 5.73 6.55 11.01
CA ARG A 331 5.62 5.21 11.61
C ARG A 331 4.63 5.21 12.77
N LEU A 332 4.77 6.16 13.68
CA LEU A 332 3.88 6.32 14.82
C LEU A 332 2.42 6.52 14.38
N ALA A 333 2.19 7.47 13.49
CA ALA A 333 0.86 7.83 13.02
C ALA A 333 0.19 6.64 12.28
N ALA A 334 0.91 5.94 11.42
CA ALA A 334 0.39 4.80 10.67
C ALA A 334 0.05 3.61 11.60
N THR A 335 0.95 3.26 12.53
CA THR A 335 0.71 2.19 13.49
C THR A 335 -0.47 2.51 14.41
N PHE A 336 -0.52 3.75 14.93
CA PHE A 336 -1.64 4.23 15.75
C PHE A 336 -2.97 4.15 14.99
N ALA A 337 -3.01 4.58 13.71
CA ALA A 337 -4.21 4.56 12.90
C ALA A 337 -4.75 3.13 12.69
N ILE A 338 -3.89 2.15 12.43
CA ILE A 338 -4.28 0.73 12.31
C ILE A 338 -4.96 0.24 13.59
N HIS A 339 -4.36 0.51 14.76
CA HIS A 339 -4.90 0.04 16.04
C HIS A 339 -6.19 0.76 16.45
N GLN A 340 -6.31 2.08 16.18
CA GLN A 340 -7.57 2.80 16.44
C GLN A 340 -8.69 2.32 15.51
N ALA A 341 -8.39 2.07 14.23
CA ALA A 341 -9.34 1.52 13.26
C ALA A 341 -9.87 0.15 13.72
N MET A 342 -8.98 -0.74 14.19
CA MET A 342 -9.36 -2.04 14.75
C MET A 342 -10.33 -1.87 15.95
N ALA A 343 -10.00 -1.00 16.90
CA ALA A 343 -10.85 -0.73 18.07
C ALA A 343 -12.24 -0.16 17.69
N VAL A 344 -12.32 0.64 16.61
CA VAL A 344 -13.59 1.15 16.08
C VAL A 344 -14.43 0.02 15.48
N VAL A 345 -13.81 -0.85 14.67
CA VAL A 345 -14.50 -2.00 14.06
C VAL A 345 -15.01 -2.95 15.13
N ASP A 346 -14.20 -3.28 16.15
CA ASP A 346 -14.60 -4.12 17.28
C ASP A 346 -15.79 -3.54 18.01
N THR A 347 -15.77 -2.23 18.27
CA THR A 347 -16.89 -1.53 18.93
C THR A 347 -18.18 -1.66 18.12
N ALA A 348 -18.13 -1.38 16.81
CA ALA A 348 -19.30 -1.44 15.93
C ALA A 348 -19.81 -2.88 15.75
N TYR A 349 -18.91 -3.85 15.58
CA TYR A 349 -19.25 -5.27 15.45
C TYR A 349 -19.99 -5.79 16.69
N HIS A 350 -19.46 -5.55 17.89
CA HIS A 350 -20.07 -5.99 19.14
C HIS A 350 -21.40 -5.27 19.42
N ALA A 351 -21.48 -3.98 19.15
CA ALA A 351 -22.70 -3.20 19.32
C ALA A 351 -23.81 -3.61 18.33
N ALA A 352 -23.44 -4.06 17.12
CA ALA A 352 -24.39 -4.63 16.16
C ALA A 352 -24.96 -5.99 16.61
N GLY A 353 -24.35 -6.69 17.57
CA GLY A 353 -24.82 -7.96 18.14
C GLY A 353 -25.00 -9.04 17.08
N ALA A 354 -25.99 -9.92 17.25
CA ALA A 354 -26.20 -11.06 16.36
C ALA A 354 -26.38 -10.70 14.87
N THR A 355 -26.74 -9.46 14.53
CA THR A 355 -26.80 -9.02 13.13
C THR A 355 -25.43 -9.06 12.46
N ALA A 356 -24.36 -8.84 13.24
CA ALA A 356 -23.02 -8.75 12.70
C ALA A 356 -22.43 -10.10 12.21
N ILE A 357 -22.98 -11.24 12.69
CA ILE A 357 -22.43 -12.56 12.32
C ILE A 357 -22.94 -13.10 10.98
N PHE A 358 -23.98 -12.49 10.41
CA PHE A 358 -24.56 -12.94 9.14
C PHE A 358 -23.78 -12.38 7.95
N THR A 359 -23.40 -13.26 7.01
CA THR A 359 -22.66 -12.89 5.79
C THR A 359 -23.43 -11.96 4.85
N ALA A 360 -24.76 -11.89 4.99
CA ALA A 360 -25.58 -10.92 4.26
C ALA A 360 -25.39 -9.47 4.75
N ASN A 361 -24.67 -9.27 5.84
CA ASN A 361 -24.36 -7.96 6.39
C ASN A 361 -22.85 -7.65 6.27
N PRO A 362 -22.45 -6.39 6.18
CA PRO A 362 -21.05 -6.04 5.90
C PRO A 362 -20.10 -6.18 7.10
N PHE A 363 -20.62 -6.50 8.30
CA PHE A 363 -19.85 -6.45 9.53
C PHE A 363 -18.84 -7.58 9.66
N GLU A 364 -19.24 -8.83 9.38
CA GLU A 364 -18.39 -9.99 9.61
C GLU A 364 -17.16 -9.99 8.70
N ARG A 365 -17.29 -9.60 7.42
CA ARG A 365 -16.16 -9.49 6.51
C ARG A 365 -15.21 -8.39 6.96
N ARG A 366 -15.72 -7.19 7.26
CA ARG A 366 -14.92 -6.06 7.72
C ARG A 366 -14.22 -6.35 9.05
N PHE A 367 -14.86 -7.10 9.94
CA PHE A 367 -14.23 -7.58 11.17
C PHE A 367 -13.05 -8.52 10.87
N ARG A 368 -13.22 -9.49 9.99
CA ARG A 368 -12.13 -10.40 9.58
C ARG A 368 -10.99 -9.66 8.87
N ASP A 369 -11.34 -8.72 8.01
CA ASP A 369 -10.38 -7.95 7.23
C ASP A 369 -9.53 -7.05 8.13
N ILE A 370 -10.11 -6.31 9.07
CA ILE A 370 -9.35 -5.43 9.96
C ILE A 370 -8.39 -6.20 10.87
N HIS A 371 -8.80 -7.38 11.35
CA HIS A 371 -7.94 -8.25 12.13
C HIS A 371 -6.80 -8.83 11.30
N THR A 372 -7.03 -9.09 10.01
CA THR A 372 -5.96 -9.49 9.09
C THR A 372 -5.01 -8.33 8.78
N VAL A 373 -5.52 -7.09 8.58
CA VAL A 373 -4.70 -5.87 8.44
C VAL A 373 -3.76 -5.70 9.63
N SER A 374 -4.26 -5.88 10.86
CA SER A 374 -3.48 -5.67 12.08
C SER A 374 -2.33 -6.68 12.29
N GLN A 375 -2.35 -7.83 11.61
CA GLN A 375 -1.30 -8.85 11.67
C GLN A 375 -0.14 -8.59 10.69
N GLN A 376 -0.31 -7.65 9.76
CA GLN A 376 0.73 -7.31 8.79
C GLN A 376 1.87 -6.53 9.47
N LEU A 377 3.06 -6.60 8.90
CA LEU A 377 4.29 -5.97 9.40
C LEU A 377 4.10 -4.52 9.86
N GLN A 378 3.34 -3.70 9.10
CA GLN A 378 3.15 -2.28 9.40
C GLN A 378 2.24 -2.04 10.62
N GLY A 379 1.44 -3.03 11.03
CA GLY A 379 0.58 -2.99 12.22
C GLY A 379 1.25 -3.53 13.49
N ARG A 380 2.51 -3.96 13.46
CA ARG A 380 3.18 -4.56 14.63
C ARG A 380 3.30 -3.57 15.78
N GLN A 381 2.99 -4.03 17.00
CA GLN A 381 3.14 -3.26 18.25
C GLN A 381 4.58 -2.79 18.50
N GLN A 382 5.57 -3.57 18.04
CA GLN A 382 7.00 -3.23 18.14
C GLN A 382 7.38 -1.88 17.52
N HIS A 383 6.57 -1.37 16.58
CA HIS A 383 6.80 -0.02 16.05
C HIS A 383 6.62 1.07 17.12
N PHE A 384 5.73 0.86 18.11
CA PHE A 384 5.62 1.77 19.25
C PHE A 384 6.88 1.70 20.13
N GLU A 385 7.49 0.51 20.30
CA GLU A 385 8.74 0.35 21.03
C GLU A 385 9.88 1.10 20.33
N THR A 386 10.05 0.89 19.01
CA THR A 386 11.05 1.60 18.20
C THR A 386 10.91 3.12 18.31
N VAL A 387 9.69 3.65 18.19
CA VAL A 387 9.43 5.09 18.31
C VAL A 387 9.66 5.55 19.77
N GLY A 388 9.22 4.76 20.76
CA GLY A 388 9.44 5.05 22.18
C GLY A 388 10.92 5.13 22.55
N GLN A 389 11.75 4.22 22.05
CA GLN A 389 13.21 4.26 22.20
C GLN A 389 13.77 5.57 21.64
N TYR A 390 13.37 5.94 20.42
CA TYR A 390 13.80 7.20 19.80
C TYR A 390 13.43 8.43 20.64
N LEU A 391 12.19 8.53 21.09
CA LEU A 391 11.70 9.65 21.91
C LEU A 391 12.40 9.74 23.28
N LEU A 392 12.89 8.62 23.81
CA LEU A 392 13.67 8.56 25.04
C LEU A 392 15.18 8.79 24.83
N GLY A 393 15.61 9.07 23.59
CA GLY A 393 17.02 9.31 23.25
C GLY A 393 17.88 8.04 23.20
N LEU A 394 17.26 6.87 23.09
CA LEU A 394 17.95 5.59 22.89
C LEU A 394 18.19 5.33 21.40
N ALA A 395 19.13 4.44 21.08
CA ALA A 395 19.29 3.92 19.73
C ALA A 395 18.10 3.00 19.42
N PRO A 396 17.26 3.34 18.41
CA PRO A 396 16.08 2.53 18.14
C PRO A 396 16.44 1.20 17.48
N ASP A 397 15.79 0.13 17.91
CA ASP A 397 15.79 -1.15 17.22
C ASP A 397 14.89 -1.09 15.96
N GLY A 398 15.22 -1.87 14.94
CA GLY A 398 14.33 -2.02 13.76
C GLY A 398 14.30 -0.85 12.79
N LEU A 399 15.34 0.00 12.75
CA LEU A 399 15.48 1.12 11.80
C LEU A 399 15.30 0.72 10.33
N ALA A 400 15.58 -0.53 9.98
CA ALA A 400 15.38 -1.07 8.63
C ALA A 400 13.90 -1.06 8.18
N TRP A 401 12.95 -0.89 9.09
CA TRP A 401 11.52 -0.88 8.80
C TRP A 401 10.88 0.52 8.82
N LEU A 402 11.70 1.56 8.86
CA LEU A 402 11.25 2.96 8.86
C LEU A 402 11.19 3.59 7.48
#